data_a368d74f32ec7f340511611813e26455
#
_entry.id   a368d74f32ec7f340511611813e26455
#
_cell.length_a   1.000
_cell.length_b   1.000
_cell.length_c   1.000
_cell.angle_alpha   90.00
_cell.angle_beta   90.00
_cell.angle_gamma   90.00
#
_symmetry.space_group_name_H-M   'P 1'
#
loop_
_entity.id
_entity.type
_entity.pdbx_description
1 polymer ?
#
loop_
_entity_poly.entity_id
_entity_poly.type
_entity_poly.pdbx_seq_one_letter_code
_entity_poly.pdbx_strand_id
1 'polypeptide(L)'
;MANENLIRLIEQTTNIKKRFKTEYISFGKPAGKPAIQTPYQTIHNDEKYLLWKAEIEAELEKLPQSKTVQDVIHLFSKMGKNFSEDSTFAQLEAKLTVLGKTLSESVGEGSKMDRPHKLFISHSSKDADYVEVFVGLLEILGLRDEEIICSSVPPYCIPLGNKVYEWLVNEFQNSDLHVIYAFSKDYYSSTASLNEMGAAWAMKHKWTGVLLPGFQFNQLDGCIDKTQIAIKLDDSDNRTLKFRLSEFKDELTKEFNLRP
;
A
#
# COMPACT_ATOMS: atom_id res chain seq x y z
N MET A 1 -4.31 -1.08 11.13
CA MET A 1 -4.27 -2.07 12.24
C MET A 1 -5.44 -3.06 12.20
N ALA A 2 -6.73 -2.68 12.21
CA ALA A 2 -7.84 -3.67 12.19
C ALA A 2 -7.90 -4.50 10.91
N ASN A 3 -7.76 -3.89 9.73
CA ASN A 3 -7.84 -4.60 8.45
C ASN A 3 -6.63 -5.53 8.18
N GLU A 4 -5.45 -5.20 8.67
CA GLU A 4 -4.24 -6.03 8.50
C GLU A 4 -4.34 -7.38 9.21
N ASN A 5 -4.90 -7.39 10.42
CA ASN A 5 -5.10 -8.64 11.17
C ASN A 5 -6.10 -9.56 10.45
N LEU A 6 -7.20 -9.00 9.95
CA LEU A 6 -8.19 -9.76 9.19
C LEU A 6 -7.62 -10.29 7.88
N ILE A 7 -6.85 -9.50 7.13
CA ILE A 7 -6.17 -9.96 5.90
C ILE A 7 -5.25 -11.14 6.21
N ARG A 8 -4.42 -11.05 7.26
CA ARG A 8 -3.54 -12.15 7.70
C ARG A 8 -4.34 -13.42 8.06
N LEU A 9 -5.49 -13.28 8.70
CA LEU A 9 -6.36 -14.42 9.04
C LEU A 9 -6.98 -15.03 7.77
N ILE A 10 -7.37 -14.22 6.79
CA ILE A 10 -7.88 -14.69 5.49
C ILE A 10 -6.81 -15.48 4.73
N GLU A 11 -5.56 -15.05 4.74
CA GLU A 11 -4.44 -15.77 4.11
C GLU A 11 -4.23 -17.18 4.70
N GLN A 12 -4.62 -17.41 5.94
CA GLN A 12 -4.53 -18.72 6.58
C GLN A 12 -5.59 -19.72 6.10
N THR A 13 -6.61 -19.28 5.35
CA THR A 13 -7.74 -20.14 4.89
C THR A 13 -7.26 -21.42 4.21
N THR A 14 -6.23 -21.34 3.37
CA THR A 14 -5.65 -22.52 2.69
C THR A 14 -5.07 -23.54 3.68
N ASN A 15 -4.47 -23.09 4.78
CA ASN A 15 -3.93 -23.98 5.80
C ASN A 15 -5.06 -24.60 6.65
N ILE A 16 -6.12 -23.85 6.91
CA ILE A 16 -7.32 -24.36 7.58
C ILE A 16 -8.00 -25.43 6.73
N LYS A 17 -8.13 -25.21 5.42
CA LYS A 17 -8.71 -26.16 4.47
C LYS A 17 -8.02 -27.55 4.51
N LYS A 18 -6.71 -27.60 4.72
CA LYS A 18 -5.95 -28.86 4.84
C LYS A 18 -6.30 -29.69 6.08
N ARG A 19 -7.10 -29.15 6.99
CA ARG A 19 -7.47 -29.80 8.24
C ARG A 19 -8.78 -30.57 8.18
N PHE A 20 -9.47 -30.59 7.03
CA PHE A 20 -10.65 -31.41 6.83
C PHE A 20 -10.32 -32.89 7.08
N LYS A 21 -11.25 -33.56 7.76
CA LYS A 21 -11.18 -35.01 8.04
C LYS A 21 -12.34 -35.71 7.38
N THR A 22 -12.10 -36.95 6.95
CA THR A 22 -13.16 -37.80 6.44
C THR A 22 -13.83 -38.54 7.60
N GLU A 23 -15.12 -38.33 7.76
CA GLU A 23 -15.96 -39.08 8.69
C GLU A 23 -16.99 -39.93 7.89
N TYR A 24 -17.62 -40.89 8.55
CA TYR A 24 -18.57 -41.80 7.90
C TYR A 24 -19.92 -41.74 8.60
N ILE A 25 -20.97 -41.58 7.81
CA ILE A 25 -22.33 -41.71 8.30
C ILE A 25 -22.89 -43.08 7.91
N SER A 26 -23.52 -43.75 8.86
CA SER A 26 -24.14 -45.06 8.62
C SER A 26 -25.61 -44.93 8.41
N PHE A 27 -26.09 -45.30 7.22
CA PHE A 27 -27.51 -45.36 6.92
C PHE A 27 -28.01 -46.80 7.04
N GLY A 28 -29.09 -46.99 7.76
CA GLY A 28 -29.92 -48.18 7.84
C GLY A 28 -29.23 -49.53 7.69
N LYS A 29 -29.57 -50.49 8.49
CA LYS A 29 -29.10 -51.88 8.35
C LYS A 29 -30.24 -52.70 7.78
N PRO A 30 -30.34 -52.88 6.41
CA PRO A 30 -31.32 -53.82 5.87
C PRO A 30 -31.03 -55.21 6.43
N ALA A 31 -32.07 -56.00 6.72
CA ALA A 31 -31.95 -57.31 7.29
C ALA A 31 -30.98 -58.18 6.46
N GLY A 32 -29.85 -58.61 7.08
CA GLY A 32 -28.86 -59.48 6.45
C GLY A 32 -27.79 -58.79 5.56
N LYS A 33 -27.71 -57.47 5.52
CA LYS A 33 -26.67 -56.74 4.78
C LYS A 33 -25.86 -55.82 5.67
N PRO A 34 -24.58 -55.53 5.35
CA PRO A 34 -23.79 -54.54 6.07
C PRO A 34 -24.41 -53.13 5.94
N ALA A 35 -24.25 -52.28 6.94
CA ALA A 35 -24.71 -50.89 6.90
C ALA A 35 -23.98 -50.14 5.77
N ILE A 36 -24.68 -49.28 5.07
CA ILE A 36 -24.11 -48.41 4.04
C ILE A 36 -23.42 -47.29 4.76
N GLN A 37 -22.09 -47.18 4.57
CA GLN A 37 -21.29 -46.06 5.08
C GLN A 37 -21.01 -45.08 3.95
N THR A 38 -21.41 -43.83 4.15
CA THR A 38 -21.15 -42.75 3.20
C THR A 38 -20.13 -41.78 3.81
N PRO A 39 -18.97 -41.59 3.15
CA PRO A 39 -17.96 -40.65 3.63
C PRO A 39 -18.44 -39.21 3.43
N TYR A 40 -18.08 -38.32 4.36
CA TYR A 40 -18.24 -36.88 4.22
C TYR A 40 -17.04 -36.17 4.83
N GLN A 41 -16.79 -34.94 4.40
CA GLN A 41 -15.68 -34.12 4.88
C GLN A 41 -16.18 -33.15 5.96
N THR A 42 -15.46 -33.08 7.09
CA THR A 42 -15.84 -32.23 8.22
C THR A 42 -14.63 -31.52 8.83
N ILE A 43 -14.84 -30.35 9.40
CA ILE A 43 -13.83 -29.52 10.08
C ILE A 43 -14.39 -28.84 11.34
N HIS A 44 -15.70 -28.79 11.53
CA HIS A 44 -16.35 -27.97 12.56
C HIS A 44 -15.90 -28.25 14.00
N ASN A 45 -15.34 -29.43 14.29
CA ASN A 45 -14.79 -29.82 15.59
C ASN A 45 -13.26 -29.67 15.71
N ASP A 46 -12.57 -29.12 14.68
CA ASP A 46 -11.13 -28.93 14.73
C ASP A 46 -10.79 -27.66 15.53
N GLU A 47 -9.97 -27.79 16.56
CA GLU A 47 -9.63 -26.69 17.48
C GLU A 47 -9.00 -25.48 16.76
N LYS A 48 -8.13 -25.71 15.76
CA LYS A 48 -7.52 -24.61 15.02
C LYS A 48 -8.52 -23.93 14.11
N TYR A 49 -9.45 -24.66 13.52
CA TYR A 49 -10.57 -24.08 12.77
C TYR A 49 -11.45 -23.22 13.68
N LEU A 50 -11.79 -23.71 14.88
CA LEU A 50 -12.63 -22.98 15.82
C LEU A 50 -11.98 -21.67 16.29
N LEU A 51 -10.68 -21.72 16.59
CA LEU A 51 -9.94 -20.51 16.96
C LEU A 51 -9.88 -19.51 15.82
N TRP A 52 -9.45 -19.94 14.64
CA TRP A 52 -9.39 -19.14 13.43
C TRP A 52 -10.74 -18.51 13.08
N LYS A 53 -11.84 -19.28 13.18
CA LYS A 53 -13.20 -18.78 12.98
C LYS A 53 -13.53 -17.66 13.97
N ALA A 54 -13.29 -17.86 15.27
CA ALA A 54 -13.58 -16.89 16.30
C ALA A 54 -12.79 -15.60 16.12
N GLU A 55 -11.50 -15.69 15.72
CA GLU A 55 -10.67 -14.53 15.42
C GLU A 55 -11.20 -13.74 14.21
N ILE A 56 -11.63 -14.42 13.14
CA ILE A 56 -12.25 -13.74 11.99
C ILE A 56 -13.58 -13.09 12.38
N GLU A 57 -14.46 -13.80 13.10
CA GLU A 57 -15.75 -13.25 13.53
C GLU A 57 -15.55 -11.98 14.38
N ALA A 58 -14.59 -11.97 15.28
CA ALA A 58 -14.25 -10.79 16.09
C ALA A 58 -13.73 -9.59 15.24
N GLU A 59 -13.00 -9.85 14.15
CA GLU A 59 -12.57 -8.77 13.25
C GLU A 59 -13.72 -8.30 12.35
N LEU A 60 -14.63 -9.19 11.92
CA LEU A 60 -15.79 -8.84 11.10
C LEU A 60 -16.79 -7.95 11.86
N GLU A 61 -16.90 -8.08 13.19
CA GLU A 61 -17.74 -7.22 14.05
C GLU A 61 -17.30 -5.75 14.01
N LYS A 62 -16.00 -5.50 13.76
CA LYS A 62 -15.45 -4.14 13.68
C LYS A 62 -15.69 -3.47 12.33
N LEU A 63 -16.15 -4.21 11.33
CA LEU A 63 -16.35 -3.72 9.96
C LEU A 63 -17.79 -3.20 9.75
N PRO A 64 -17.98 -2.27 8.79
CA PRO A 64 -19.32 -1.94 8.30
C PRO A 64 -20.03 -3.20 7.80
N GLN A 65 -21.30 -3.35 8.18
CA GLN A 65 -22.12 -4.53 7.87
C GLN A 65 -22.56 -4.56 6.40
N SER A 66 -21.59 -4.75 5.51
CA SER A 66 -21.82 -4.92 4.08
C SER A 66 -22.44 -6.30 3.78
N LYS A 67 -23.00 -6.45 2.58
CA LYS A 67 -23.55 -7.73 2.12
C LYS A 67 -22.49 -8.85 2.15
N THR A 68 -21.25 -8.55 1.77
CA THR A 68 -20.14 -9.54 1.78
C THR A 68 -19.83 -10.00 3.21
N VAL A 69 -19.79 -9.07 4.18
CA VAL A 69 -19.59 -9.40 5.61
C VAL A 69 -20.70 -10.29 6.13
N GLN A 70 -21.97 -9.95 5.83
CA GLN A 70 -23.12 -10.75 6.22
C GLN A 70 -23.12 -12.15 5.58
N ASP A 71 -22.72 -12.26 4.30
CA ASP A 71 -22.60 -13.56 3.61
C ASP A 71 -21.54 -14.45 4.30
N VAL A 72 -20.39 -13.89 4.71
CA VAL A 72 -19.33 -14.63 5.42
C VAL A 72 -19.85 -15.14 6.78
N ILE A 73 -20.47 -14.27 7.57
CA ILE A 73 -21.07 -14.65 8.89
C ILE A 73 -22.12 -15.75 8.70
N HIS A 74 -22.96 -15.62 7.66
CA HIS A 74 -23.98 -16.62 7.37
C HIS A 74 -23.35 -17.98 6.99
N LEU A 75 -22.29 -18.00 6.20
CA LEU A 75 -21.58 -19.23 5.84
C LEU A 75 -20.92 -19.88 7.06
N PHE A 76 -20.30 -19.11 7.97
CA PHE A 76 -19.80 -19.63 9.23
C PHE A 76 -20.92 -20.27 10.09
N SER A 77 -22.12 -19.69 10.10
CA SER A 77 -23.25 -20.23 10.84
C SER A 77 -23.78 -21.55 10.27
N LYS A 78 -23.48 -21.88 9.01
CA LYS A 78 -23.86 -23.15 8.34
C LYS A 78 -22.86 -24.29 8.59
N MET A 79 -21.63 -23.97 8.97
CA MET A 79 -20.62 -24.99 9.27
C MET A 79 -21.08 -25.86 10.44
N GLY A 80 -20.92 -27.17 10.32
CA GLY A 80 -21.36 -28.17 11.31
C GLY A 80 -22.86 -28.48 11.30
N LYS A 81 -23.67 -27.87 10.40
CA LYS A 81 -25.13 -28.11 10.35
C LYS A 81 -25.57 -29.08 9.26
N ASN A 82 -24.69 -29.42 8.35
CA ASN A 82 -24.98 -30.37 7.24
C ASN A 82 -23.72 -31.18 6.87
N PHE A 83 -23.91 -32.21 6.04
CA PHE A 83 -22.86 -33.10 5.58
C PHE A 83 -22.06 -32.56 4.37
N SER A 84 -22.27 -31.31 3.98
CA SER A 84 -21.59 -30.66 2.87
C SER A 84 -20.70 -29.50 3.36
N GLU A 85 -19.95 -29.74 4.46
CA GLU A 85 -19.08 -28.71 5.04
C GLU A 85 -17.97 -28.28 4.10
N ASP A 86 -17.41 -29.18 3.29
CA ASP A 86 -16.42 -28.92 2.26
C ASP A 86 -16.94 -27.94 1.20
N SER A 87 -18.17 -28.13 0.73
CA SER A 87 -18.84 -27.22 -0.20
C SER A 87 -19.15 -25.85 0.44
N THR A 88 -19.61 -25.86 1.68
CA THR A 88 -19.87 -24.62 2.45
C THR A 88 -18.57 -23.85 2.69
N PHE A 89 -17.48 -24.57 3.02
CA PHE A 89 -16.17 -23.98 3.21
C PHE A 89 -15.58 -23.41 1.90
N ALA A 90 -15.81 -24.08 0.76
CA ALA A 90 -15.37 -23.54 -0.52
C ALA A 90 -16.05 -22.21 -0.88
N GLN A 91 -17.34 -22.06 -0.55
CA GLN A 91 -18.07 -20.80 -0.68
C GLN A 91 -17.53 -19.73 0.29
N LEU A 92 -17.23 -20.13 1.53
CA LEU A 92 -16.61 -19.26 2.54
C LEU A 92 -15.24 -18.77 2.08
N GLU A 93 -14.37 -19.65 1.60
CA GLU A 93 -13.04 -19.33 1.04
C GLU A 93 -13.15 -18.29 -0.09
N ALA A 94 -14.09 -18.49 -1.02
CA ALA A 94 -14.33 -17.55 -2.11
C ALA A 94 -14.77 -16.16 -1.60
N LYS A 95 -15.69 -16.12 -0.63
CA LYS A 95 -16.17 -14.85 -0.04
C LYS A 95 -15.08 -14.15 0.78
N LEU A 96 -14.29 -14.88 1.56
CA LEU A 96 -13.15 -14.35 2.29
C LEU A 96 -12.08 -13.79 1.34
N THR A 97 -11.83 -14.46 0.21
CA THR A 97 -10.89 -13.99 -0.81
C THR A 97 -11.35 -12.65 -1.41
N VAL A 98 -12.64 -12.53 -1.73
CA VAL A 98 -13.22 -11.25 -2.23
C VAL A 98 -13.11 -10.17 -1.15
N LEU A 99 -13.48 -10.48 0.09
CA LEU A 99 -13.39 -9.55 1.21
C LEU A 99 -11.93 -9.09 1.42
N GLY A 100 -10.97 -10.02 1.42
CA GLY A 100 -9.55 -9.71 1.56
C GLY A 100 -9.04 -8.78 0.46
N LYS A 101 -9.44 -9.01 -0.80
CA LYS A 101 -9.12 -8.10 -1.92
C LYS A 101 -9.72 -6.72 -1.71
N THR A 102 -11.00 -6.64 -1.40
CA THR A 102 -11.69 -5.36 -1.14
C THR A 102 -11.04 -4.61 0.02
N LEU A 103 -10.65 -5.30 1.10
CA LEU A 103 -9.95 -4.70 2.23
C LEU A 103 -8.53 -4.26 1.84
N SER A 104 -7.81 -5.05 1.03
CA SER A 104 -6.48 -4.67 0.53
C SER A 104 -6.56 -3.47 -0.43
N GLU A 105 -7.58 -3.43 -1.28
CA GLU A 105 -7.87 -2.30 -2.16
C GLU A 105 -8.31 -1.07 -1.35
N SER A 106 -9.15 -1.24 -0.34
CA SER A 106 -9.57 -0.16 0.57
C SER A 106 -8.45 0.30 1.50
N VAL A 107 -7.50 -0.56 1.86
CA VAL A 107 -6.24 -0.16 2.51
C VAL A 107 -5.36 0.60 1.52
N GLY A 108 -5.44 0.31 0.21
CA GLY A 108 -4.82 1.09 -0.87
C GLY A 108 -5.53 2.41 -1.19
N GLU A 109 -6.86 2.45 -1.15
CA GLU A 109 -7.66 3.63 -1.51
C GLU A 109 -8.18 4.42 -0.30
N GLY A 110 -8.61 3.78 0.78
CA GLY A 110 -9.11 4.46 1.99
C GLY A 110 -8.01 5.11 2.82
N SER A 111 -6.77 4.63 2.70
CA SER A 111 -5.63 5.28 3.33
C SER A 111 -5.08 6.48 2.53
N LYS A 112 -5.43 6.64 1.25
CA LYS A 112 -5.06 7.84 0.48
C LYS A 112 -5.91 9.06 0.86
N MET A 113 -7.18 8.90 1.21
CA MET A 113 -8.05 10.05 1.55
C MET A 113 -7.79 10.67 2.93
N ASP A 114 -7.05 10.01 3.82
CA ASP A 114 -6.78 10.49 5.19
C ASP A 114 -5.27 10.65 5.49
N ARG A 115 -4.40 10.35 4.50
CA ARG A 115 -2.96 10.57 4.65
C ARG A 115 -2.62 12.02 4.34
N PRO A 116 -1.80 12.68 5.17
CA PRO A 116 -1.33 14.01 4.83
C PRO A 116 -0.58 13.97 3.50
N HIS A 117 -1.00 14.84 2.59
CA HIS A 117 -0.36 14.97 1.30
C HIS A 117 0.89 15.82 1.44
N LYS A 118 2.04 15.32 0.99
CA LYS A 118 3.33 16.00 1.17
C LYS A 118 4.22 15.86 -0.06
N LEU A 119 5.01 16.87 -0.29
CA LEU A 119 6.07 16.90 -1.29
C LEU A 119 7.40 16.48 -0.63
N PHE A 120 7.98 15.38 -1.09
CA PHE A 120 9.28 14.89 -0.61
C PHE A 120 10.38 15.18 -1.64
N ILE A 121 11.39 15.97 -1.28
CA ILE A 121 12.50 16.31 -2.17
C ILE A 121 13.69 15.39 -1.88
N SER A 122 13.83 14.36 -2.70
CA SER A 122 14.96 13.44 -2.67
C SER A 122 16.12 14.01 -3.48
N HIS A 123 17.26 14.25 -2.82
CA HIS A 123 18.44 14.88 -3.40
C HIS A 123 19.71 14.43 -2.69
N SER A 124 20.87 14.70 -3.29
CA SER A 124 22.15 14.60 -2.58
C SER A 124 22.39 15.83 -1.72
N SER A 125 22.92 15.67 -0.52
CA SER A 125 23.30 16.81 0.33
C SER A 125 24.29 17.77 -0.31
N LYS A 126 25.04 17.33 -1.33
CA LYS A 126 25.94 18.18 -2.11
C LYS A 126 25.21 19.11 -3.07
N ASP A 127 23.95 18.82 -3.37
CA ASP A 127 23.09 19.63 -4.25
C ASP A 127 22.21 20.60 -3.47
N ALA A 128 22.45 20.77 -2.16
CA ALA A 128 21.61 21.55 -1.26
C ALA A 128 21.36 22.98 -1.76
N ASP A 129 22.34 23.65 -2.33
CA ASP A 129 22.21 25.02 -2.84
C ASP A 129 21.16 25.14 -3.95
N TYR A 130 21.08 24.16 -4.87
CA TYR A 130 20.04 24.12 -5.91
C TYR A 130 18.67 23.82 -5.31
N VAL A 131 18.63 22.91 -4.33
CA VAL A 131 17.40 22.48 -3.68
C VAL A 131 16.82 23.59 -2.82
N GLU A 132 17.63 24.40 -2.15
CA GLU A 132 17.19 25.57 -1.38
C GLU A 132 16.47 26.60 -2.27
N VAL A 133 17.03 26.90 -3.46
CA VAL A 133 16.35 27.77 -4.43
C VAL A 133 15.01 27.17 -4.90
N PHE A 134 14.97 25.85 -5.12
CA PHE A 134 13.77 25.16 -5.53
C PHE A 134 12.69 25.16 -4.42
N VAL A 135 13.08 24.94 -3.17
CA VAL A 135 12.20 25.05 -2.00
C VAL A 135 11.61 26.47 -1.90
N GLY A 136 12.43 27.51 -2.06
CA GLY A 136 11.95 28.89 -2.08
C GLY A 136 10.89 29.16 -3.16
N LEU A 137 10.96 28.51 -4.31
CA LEU A 137 9.90 28.57 -5.32
C LEU A 137 8.60 27.87 -4.86
N LEU A 138 8.70 26.77 -4.12
CA LEU A 138 7.54 26.06 -3.57
C LEU A 138 6.83 26.90 -2.49
N GLU A 139 7.58 27.61 -1.65
CA GLU A 139 7.05 28.56 -0.66
C GLU A 139 6.28 29.69 -1.35
N ILE A 140 6.86 30.28 -2.41
CA ILE A 140 6.20 31.32 -3.20
C ILE A 140 4.91 30.79 -3.84
N LEU A 141 4.84 29.53 -4.22
CA LEU A 141 3.63 28.89 -4.73
C LEU A 141 2.55 28.70 -3.66
N GLY A 142 2.92 28.78 -2.37
CA GLY A 142 1.99 28.71 -1.24
C GLY A 142 1.94 27.35 -0.53
N LEU A 143 2.93 26.47 -0.76
CA LEU A 143 3.06 25.25 0.03
C LEU A 143 3.46 25.62 1.46
N ARG A 144 2.91 24.89 2.42
CA ARG A 144 3.13 25.11 3.85
C ARG A 144 4.31 24.26 4.34
N ASP A 145 4.89 24.66 5.46
CA ASP A 145 6.04 23.95 6.06
C ASP A 145 5.75 22.46 6.32
N GLU A 146 4.53 22.13 6.74
CA GLU A 146 4.12 20.75 6.99
C GLU A 146 3.88 19.92 5.73
N GLU A 147 3.80 20.56 4.55
CA GLU A 147 3.59 19.93 3.25
C GLU A 147 4.90 19.62 2.51
N ILE A 148 6.03 20.12 3.00
CA ILE A 148 7.34 19.91 2.37
C ILE A 148 8.22 19.06 3.29
N ILE A 149 8.92 18.10 2.71
CA ILE A 149 9.98 17.32 3.36
C ILE A 149 11.26 17.49 2.54
N CYS A 150 12.29 18.07 3.15
CA CYS A 150 13.60 18.24 2.53
C CYS A 150 14.70 18.12 3.60
N SER A 151 15.42 17.02 3.61
CA SER A 151 16.32 16.65 4.74
C SER A 151 17.50 17.61 4.95
N SER A 152 17.89 18.42 3.95
CA SER A 152 19.04 19.32 4.02
C SER A 152 18.67 20.80 4.17
N VAL A 153 17.39 21.17 4.01
CA VAL A 153 16.96 22.57 3.98
C VAL A 153 16.03 22.87 5.18
N PRO A 154 16.47 23.64 6.19
CA PRO A 154 15.57 24.10 7.25
C PRO A 154 14.48 25.05 6.71
N PRO A 155 13.25 25.02 7.26
CA PRO A 155 12.78 24.23 8.40
C PRO A 155 12.29 22.83 8.05
N TYR A 156 12.37 22.39 6.78
CA TYR A 156 11.77 21.17 6.21
C TYR A 156 12.54 19.89 6.54
N CYS A 157 13.60 20.00 7.34
CA CYS A 157 14.45 18.88 7.70
C CYS A 157 13.81 17.99 8.77
N ILE A 158 14.39 16.80 8.93
CA ILE A 158 13.97 15.82 9.93
C ILE A 158 14.04 16.44 11.32
N PRO A 159 12.95 16.39 12.12
CA PRO A 159 12.92 17.02 13.44
C PRO A 159 13.97 16.47 14.39
N LEU A 160 14.54 17.35 15.22
CA LEU A 160 15.58 16.97 16.20
C LEU A 160 15.12 15.82 17.10
N GLY A 161 16.01 14.86 17.34
CA GLY A 161 15.75 13.70 18.19
C GLY A 161 15.17 12.48 17.44
N ASN A 162 14.78 12.62 16.18
CA ASN A 162 14.34 11.48 15.38
C ASN A 162 15.54 10.74 14.76
N LYS A 163 15.38 9.42 14.61
CA LYS A 163 16.29 8.62 13.81
C LYS A 163 15.92 8.75 12.33
N VAL A 164 16.85 9.18 11.51
CA VAL A 164 16.63 9.53 10.10
C VAL A 164 15.83 8.46 9.35
N TYR A 165 16.31 7.22 9.36
CA TYR A 165 15.67 6.16 8.58
C TYR A 165 14.31 5.71 9.13
N GLU A 166 14.13 5.68 10.46
CA GLU A 166 12.84 5.34 11.08
C GLU A 166 11.80 6.42 10.75
N TRP A 167 12.21 7.68 10.79
CA TRP A 167 11.34 8.80 10.44
C TRP A 167 10.95 8.78 8.96
N LEU A 168 11.92 8.58 8.05
CA LEU A 168 11.65 8.46 6.62
C LEU A 168 10.70 7.29 6.31
N VAL A 169 10.94 6.11 6.88
CA VAL A 169 10.05 4.95 6.70
C VAL A 169 8.62 5.28 7.14
N ASN A 170 8.48 5.99 8.28
CA ASN A 170 7.18 6.41 8.76
C ASN A 170 6.48 7.37 7.78
N GLU A 171 7.19 8.36 7.22
CA GLU A 171 6.63 9.27 6.22
C GLU A 171 6.24 8.54 4.93
N PHE A 172 7.10 7.66 4.42
CA PHE A 172 6.78 6.87 3.24
C PHE A 172 5.55 5.96 3.43
N GLN A 173 5.33 5.44 4.64
CA GLN A 173 4.19 4.55 4.94
C GLN A 173 2.89 5.31 5.21
N ASN A 174 2.97 6.48 5.85
CA ASN A 174 1.81 7.16 6.44
C ASN A 174 1.43 8.47 5.75
N SER A 175 2.23 8.95 4.78
CA SER A 175 1.92 10.12 3.96
C SER A 175 1.64 9.73 2.50
N ASP A 176 0.79 10.51 1.82
CA ASP A 176 0.64 10.45 0.36
C ASP A 176 1.70 11.36 -0.25
N LEU A 177 2.83 10.77 -0.65
CA LEU A 177 3.98 11.52 -1.11
C LEU A 177 3.97 11.74 -2.62
N HIS A 178 4.20 13.01 -3.03
CA HIS A 178 4.73 13.33 -4.34
C HIS A 178 6.24 13.53 -4.22
N VAL A 179 7.01 12.65 -4.80
CA VAL A 179 8.48 12.65 -4.69
C VAL A 179 9.09 13.48 -5.82
N ILE A 180 9.89 14.47 -5.48
CA ILE A 180 10.71 15.22 -6.43
C ILE A 180 12.12 14.65 -6.39
N TYR A 181 12.57 14.06 -7.48
CA TYR A 181 13.94 13.63 -7.61
C TYR A 181 14.81 14.73 -8.23
N ALA A 182 15.72 15.31 -7.45
CA ALA A 182 16.71 16.25 -7.95
C ALA A 182 17.93 15.48 -8.49
N PHE A 183 17.84 15.05 -9.75
CA PHE A 183 18.85 14.21 -10.37
C PHE A 183 20.13 14.96 -10.70
N SER A 184 21.24 14.44 -10.20
CA SER A 184 22.59 14.90 -10.45
C SER A 184 23.58 13.73 -10.46
N LYS A 185 24.85 13.97 -10.76
CA LYS A 185 25.90 12.96 -10.57
C LYS A 185 26.07 12.60 -9.09
N ASP A 186 25.95 13.58 -8.21
CA ASP A 186 26.05 13.39 -6.77
C ASP A 186 24.84 12.63 -6.22
N TYR A 187 23.64 12.81 -6.80
CA TYR A 187 22.45 12.00 -6.49
C TYR A 187 22.74 10.51 -6.66
N TYR A 188 23.27 10.11 -7.83
CA TYR A 188 23.61 8.71 -8.13
C TYR A 188 24.82 8.17 -7.37
N SER A 189 25.62 9.05 -6.76
CA SER A 189 26.69 8.68 -5.85
C SER A 189 26.25 8.58 -4.39
N SER A 190 25.02 8.98 -4.08
CA SER A 190 24.42 8.99 -2.74
C SER A 190 23.65 7.71 -2.48
N THR A 191 24.13 6.84 -1.59
CA THR A 191 23.41 5.64 -1.17
C THR A 191 22.04 5.98 -0.55
N ALA A 192 21.95 7.09 0.20
CA ALA A 192 20.69 7.54 0.80
C ALA A 192 19.65 7.86 -0.29
N SER A 193 20.01 8.66 -1.29
CA SER A 193 19.13 9.06 -2.38
C SER A 193 18.65 7.84 -3.20
N LEU A 194 19.52 6.86 -3.45
CA LEU A 194 19.14 5.63 -4.14
C LEU A 194 18.19 4.75 -3.31
N ASN A 195 18.37 4.69 -1.99
CA ASN A 195 17.46 3.99 -1.09
C ASN A 195 16.07 4.65 -1.06
N GLU A 196 16.01 5.98 -1.05
CA GLU A 196 14.75 6.75 -1.13
C GLU A 196 14.03 6.49 -2.45
N MET A 197 14.78 6.48 -3.58
CA MET A 197 14.22 6.13 -4.89
C MET A 197 13.59 4.74 -4.88
N GLY A 198 14.30 3.74 -4.35
CA GLY A 198 13.82 2.37 -4.24
C GLY A 198 12.57 2.26 -3.34
N ALA A 199 12.54 2.99 -2.22
CA ALA A 199 11.38 3.02 -1.31
C ALA A 199 10.16 3.64 -1.98
N ALA A 200 10.32 4.79 -2.63
CA ALA A 200 9.24 5.46 -3.35
C ALA A 200 8.66 4.59 -4.48
N TRP A 201 9.53 3.93 -5.24
CA TRP A 201 9.13 2.99 -6.28
C TRP A 201 8.36 1.79 -5.72
N ALA A 202 8.86 1.17 -4.66
CA ALA A 202 8.20 0.00 -4.05
C ALA A 202 6.82 0.33 -3.49
N MET A 203 6.63 1.54 -2.96
CA MET A 203 5.37 2.04 -2.41
C MET A 203 4.47 2.73 -3.46
N LYS A 204 4.92 2.80 -4.72
CA LYS A 204 4.18 3.40 -5.85
C LYS A 204 3.79 4.85 -5.60
N HIS A 205 4.67 5.61 -4.94
CA HIS A 205 4.48 7.04 -4.79
C HIS A 205 4.58 7.75 -6.16
N LYS A 206 3.80 8.82 -6.31
CA LYS A 206 3.92 9.73 -7.45
C LYS A 206 5.30 10.37 -7.44
N TRP A 207 5.89 10.63 -8.61
CA TRP A 207 7.16 11.31 -8.67
C TRP A 207 7.29 12.25 -9.88
N THR A 208 8.13 13.25 -9.74
CA THR A 208 8.57 14.16 -10.82
C THR A 208 10.09 14.27 -10.79
N GLY A 209 10.72 14.14 -11.93
CA GLY A 209 12.17 14.31 -12.07
C GLY A 209 12.56 15.73 -12.41
N VAL A 210 13.57 16.25 -11.71
CA VAL A 210 14.21 17.53 -11.98
C VAL A 210 15.70 17.27 -12.22
N LEU A 211 16.18 17.49 -13.44
CA LEU A 211 17.58 17.35 -13.77
C LEU A 211 18.31 18.65 -13.41
N LEU A 212 19.24 18.55 -12.46
CA LEU A 212 20.07 19.66 -12.05
C LEU A 212 21.08 20.03 -13.15
N PRO A 213 21.65 21.25 -13.14
CA PRO A 213 22.58 21.70 -14.17
C PRO A 213 23.76 20.73 -14.37
N GLY A 214 24.06 20.44 -15.65
CA GLY A 214 25.11 19.49 -16.05
C GLY A 214 24.71 18.03 -16.07
N PHE A 215 23.49 17.65 -15.65
CA PHE A 215 22.98 16.30 -15.73
C PHE A 215 22.10 16.10 -16.98
N GLN A 216 22.16 14.93 -17.60
CA GLN A 216 21.49 14.66 -18.89
C GLN A 216 20.49 13.50 -18.77
N PHE A 217 19.45 13.49 -19.61
CA PHE A 217 18.42 12.45 -19.66
C PHE A 217 19.00 11.03 -19.87
N ASN A 218 20.05 10.88 -20.66
CA ASN A 218 20.69 9.59 -20.91
C ASN A 218 21.49 9.05 -19.71
N GLN A 219 21.65 9.83 -18.65
CA GLN A 219 22.31 9.45 -17.41
C GLN A 219 21.31 8.96 -16.34
N LEU A 220 20.02 9.07 -16.61
CA LEU A 220 18.98 8.55 -15.72
C LEU A 220 19.11 7.03 -15.58
N ASP A 221 19.04 6.52 -14.35
CA ASP A 221 19.11 5.09 -14.04
C ASP A 221 18.30 4.73 -12.79
N GLY A 222 18.20 3.43 -12.47
CA GLY A 222 17.51 2.95 -11.27
C GLY A 222 16.03 2.60 -11.46
N CYS A 223 15.29 2.66 -10.37
CA CYS A 223 13.88 2.23 -10.29
C CYS A 223 12.91 3.32 -10.77
N ILE A 224 13.16 3.91 -11.94
CA ILE A 224 12.31 4.96 -12.54
C ILE A 224 11.96 4.60 -13.97
N ASP A 225 10.83 5.12 -14.44
CA ASP A 225 10.49 5.06 -15.86
C ASP A 225 11.25 6.15 -16.62
N LYS A 226 12.28 5.75 -17.35
CA LYS A 226 13.14 6.66 -18.13
C LYS A 226 12.40 7.34 -19.30
N THR A 227 11.18 6.90 -19.61
CA THR A 227 10.33 7.53 -20.63
C THR A 227 9.46 8.66 -20.05
N GLN A 228 9.38 8.77 -18.73
CA GLN A 228 8.65 9.86 -18.08
C GLN A 228 9.39 11.18 -18.31
N ILE A 229 8.63 12.21 -18.70
CA ILE A 229 9.18 13.53 -18.95
C ILE A 229 9.63 14.17 -17.63
N ALA A 230 10.82 14.73 -17.61
CA ALA A 230 11.39 15.46 -16.47
C ALA A 230 11.71 16.91 -16.84
N ILE A 231 11.90 17.73 -15.82
CA ILE A 231 12.28 19.15 -15.96
C ILE A 231 13.81 19.22 -16.01
N LYS A 232 14.40 19.80 -17.04
CA LYS A 232 15.85 20.05 -17.13
C LYS A 232 16.12 21.52 -16.85
N LEU A 233 16.80 21.84 -15.74
CA LEU A 233 16.97 23.21 -15.28
C LEU A 233 17.95 24.03 -16.15
N ASP A 234 18.93 23.39 -16.79
CA ASP A 234 19.87 24.02 -17.72
C ASP A 234 19.50 23.76 -19.19
N ASP A 235 18.20 23.59 -19.49
CA ASP A 235 17.76 23.44 -20.86
C ASP A 235 18.13 24.70 -21.68
N SER A 236 18.79 24.48 -22.79
CA SER A 236 19.17 25.57 -23.73
C SER A 236 17.94 26.23 -24.37
N ASP A 237 16.82 25.54 -24.46
CA ASP A 237 15.53 26.12 -24.88
C ASP A 237 14.73 26.64 -23.67
N ASN A 238 14.91 27.92 -23.38
CA ASN A 238 14.16 28.63 -22.34
C ASN A 238 12.64 28.53 -22.50
N ARG A 239 12.12 28.26 -23.70
CA ARG A 239 10.68 28.10 -23.93
C ARG A 239 10.22 26.77 -23.37
N THR A 240 10.93 25.72 -23.68
CA THR A 240 10.65 24.37 -23.15
C THR A 240 10.75 24.36 -21.62
N LEU A 241 11.80 24.94 -21.05
CA LEU A 241 11.95 25.02 -19.58
C LEU A 241 10.77 25.77 -18.93
N LYS A 242 10.40 26.95 -19.43
CA LYS A 242 9.28 27.74 -18.91
C LYS A 242 7.95 26.98 -19.01
N PHE A 243 7.73 26.29 -20.12
CA PHE A 243 6.54 25.46 -20.30
C PHE A 243 6.48 24.33 -19.26
N ARG A 244 7.57 23.59 -19.04
CA ARG A 244 7.63 22.52 -18.05
C ARG A 244 7.45 23.00 -16.61
N LEU A 245 8.04 24.13 -16.27
CA LEU A 245 7.83 24.76 -14.97
C LEU A 245 6.39 25.23 -14.77
N SER A 246 5.73 25.73 -15.85
CA SER A 246 4.30 26.08 -15.78
C SER A 246 3.42 24.85 -15.57
N GLU A 247 3.67 23.74 -16.31
CA GLU A 247 2.95 22.48 -16.12
C GLU A 247 3.10 21.98 -14.68
N PHE A 248 4.32 21.99 -14.16
CA PHE A 248 4.62 21.55 -12.80
C PHE A 248 3.92 22.44 -11.74
N LYS A 249 3.97 23.76 -11.92
CA LYS A 249 3.23 24.70 -11.08
C LYS A 249 1.73 24.39 -11.07
N ASP A 250 1.13 24.21 -12.26
CA ASP A 250 -0.31 23.95 -12.38
C ASP A 250 -0.68 22.60 -11.75
N GLU A 251 0.20 21.60 -11.84
CA GLU A 251 0.06 20.30 -11.20
C GLU A 251 0.07 20.43 -9.67
N LEU A 252 1.08 21.10 -9.09
CA LEU A 252 1.15 21.32 -7.64
C LEU A 252 0.00 22.18 -7.13
N THR A 253 -0.41 23.19 -7.89
CA THR A 253 -1.56 24.04 -7.54
C THR A 253 -2.84 23.23 -7.36
N LYS A 254 -3.09 22.27 -8.25
CA LYS A 254 -4.25 21.35 -8.15
C LYS A 254 -4.06 20.35 -7.01
N GLU A 255 -2.88 19.78 -6.90
CA GLU A 255 -2.57 18.71 -5.98
C GLU A 255 -2.65 19.15 -4.53
N PHE A 256 -2.12 20.32 -4.21
CA PHE A 256 -2.12 20.92 -2.86
C PHE A 256 -3.25 21.94 -2.65
N ASN A 257 -4.16 22.07 -3.60
CA ASN A 257 -5.27 23.03 -3.54
C ASN A 257 -4.80 24.47 -3.22
N LEU A 258 -3.69 24.88 -3.85
CA LEU A 258 -3.11 26.20 -3.64
C LEU A 258 -3.99 27.26 -4.31
N ARG A 259 -4.02 28.45 -3.72
CA ARG A 259 -4.71 29.59 -4.34
C ARG A 259 -3.75 30.22 -5.36
N PRO A 260 -4.20 30.47 -6.62
CA PRO A 260 -3.38 31.12 -7.62
C PRO A 260 -3.05 32.56 -7.28
#